data_9860e36a5efde062e2107053c7b94800
#
_entry.id   9860e36a5efde062e2107053c7b94800
#
_cell.length_a   1.000
_cell.length_b   1.000
_cell.length_c   1.000
_cell.angle_alpha   90.00
_cell.angle_beta   90.00
_cell.angle_gamma   90.00
#
_symmetry.space_group_name_H-M   'P 1'
#
loop_
_entity.id
_entity.type
_entity.pdbx_description
1 polymer ?
#
loop_
_entity_poly.entity_id
_entity_poly.type
_entity_poly.pdbx_seq_one_letter_code
_entity_poly.pdbx_strand_id
1 'polypeptide(L)'
;YNIKKISDKNEIDNIYSNFIKLSSQKNVFCSKEILNFFFNDLDLYTICKNDKIKSFVYLFKDKNNFAISEPFIYSGIVNHPKLNMKNSRYNNEVFKINELIIDEIFSTYKNININLPPNFFDARPFLWFNYGEDNKKKFLVTPCYTSIIDIQSREPIDVFNDIDDVKRRD
;
A
#
# COMPACT_ATOMS: atom_id res chain seq x y z
N TYR A 1 -7.16 -14.97 -10.40
CA TYR A 1 -5.96 -14.32 -9.87
C TYR A 1 -5.05 -15.38 -9.26
N ASN A 2 -3.74 -15.11 -9.29
CA ASN A 2 -2.71 -15.91 -8.65
C ASN A 2 -1.92 -15.03 -7.67
N ILE A 3 -1.77 -15.51 -6.43
CA ILE A 3 -0.96 -14.84 -5.40
C ILE A 3 0.39 -15.54 -5.33
N LYS A 4 1.45 -14.75 -5.42
CA LYS A 4 2.83 -15.23 -5.28
C LYS A 4 3.51 -14.50 -4.13
N LYS A 5 4.00 -15.24 -3.14
CA LYS A 5 4.92 -14.69 -2.14
C LYS A 5 6.31 -14.53 -2.76
N ILE A 6 6.93 -13.39 -2.55
CA ILE A 6 8.28 -13.08 -3.04
C ILE A 6 9.29 -13.55 -2.01
N SER A 7 10.12 -14.49 -2.40
CA SER A 7 11.18 -15.05 -1.56
C SER A 7 12.58 -14.82 -2.10
N ASP A 8 12.70 -14.29 -3.31
CA ASP A 8 13.97 -13.90 -3.92
C ASP A 8 14.05 -12.38 -4.02
N LYS A 9 15.06 -11.81 -3.36
CA LYS A 9 15.35 -10.37 -3.37
C LYS A 9 15.57 -9.82 -4.79
N ASN A 10 16.10 -10.62 -5.69
CA ASN A 10 16.37 -10.21 -7.08
C ASN A 10 15.08 -9.90 -7.87
N GLU A 11 13.91 -10.39 -7.42
CA GLU A 11 12.63 -10.09 -8.05
C GLU A 11 12.18 -8.64 -7.81
N ILE A 12 12.69 -7.98 -6.75
CA ILE A 12 12.25 -6.63 -6.35
C ILE A 12 12.52 -5.61 -7.45
N ASP A 13 13.69 -5.65 -8.07
CA ASP A 13 14.06 -4.69 -9.12
C ASP A 13 13.13 -4.79 -10.33
N ASN A 14 12.75 -6.01 -10.70
CA ASN A 14 11.81 -6.25 -11.79
C ASN A 14 10.38 -5.77 -11.42
N ILE A 15 9.92 -6.10 -10.21
CA ILE A 15 8.61 -5.67 -9.71
C ILE A 15 8.54 -4.15 -9.63
N TYR A 16 9.58 -3.51 -9.09
CA TYR A 16 9.64 -2.06 -8.99
C TYR A 16 9.56 -1.40 -10.38
N SER A 17 10.42 -1.81 -11.31
CA SER A 17 10.54 -1.18 -12.62
C SER A 17 9.30 -1.36 -13.48
N ASN A 18 8.66 -2.53 -13.43
CA ASN A 18 7.54 -2.88 -14.29
C ASN A 18 6.17 -2.61 -13.67
N PHE A 19 6.10 -2.39 -12.35
CA PHE A 19 4.82 -2.23 -11.66
C PHE A 19 4.79 -1.04 -10.70
N ILE A 20 5.60 -1.05 -9.63
CA ILE A 20 5.50 -0.05 -8.54
C ILE A 20 5.73 1.35 -9.08
N LYS A 21 6.77 1.54 -9.89
CA LYS A 21 7.12 2.85 -10.49
C LYS A 21 5.99 3.47 -11.30
N LEU A 22 5.11 2.64 -11.88
CA LEU A 22 3.99 3.07 -12.71
C LEU A 22 2.72 3.36 -11.91
N SER A 23 2.63 2.89 -10.67
CA SER A 23 1.46 3.10 -9.83
C SER A 23 1.38 4.54 -9.32
N SER A 24 0.15 5.08 -9.25
CA SER A 24 -0.13 6.35 -8.57
C SER A 24 0.00 6.27 -7.05
N GLN A 25 0.06 5.06 -6.50
CA GLN A 25 0.19 4.79 -5.07
C GLN A 25 1.64 4.59 -4.64
N LYS A 26 2.60 4.71 -5.58
CA LYS A 26 4.02 4.64 -5.23
C LYS A 26 4.39 5.70 -4.19
N ASN A 27 5.23 5.30 -3.25
CA ASN A 27 5.77 6.18 -2.22
C ASN A 27 7.20 5.70 -1.87
N VAL A 28 7.90 6.43 -1.02
CA VAL A 28 9.28 6.11 -0.66
C VAL A 28 9.41 4.72 -0.02
N PHE A 29 8.43 4.28 0.77
CA PHE A 29 8.49 3.01 1.51
C PHE A 29 8.34 1.78 0.61
N CYS A 30 7.79 1.92 -0.60
CA CYS A 30 7.78 0.87 -1.60
C CYS A 30 8.87 1.07 -2.68
N SER A 31 9.88 1.92 -2.44
CA SER A 31 11.04 2.03 -3.33
C SER A 31 11.90 0.77 -3.25
N LYS A 32 12.65 0.49 -4.31
CA LYS A 32 13.49 -0.71 -4.35
C LYS A 32 14.57 -0.71 -3.28
N GLU A 33 15.10 0.45 -2.94
CA GLU A 33 16.13 0.65 -1.92
C GLU A 33 15.60 0.23 -0.54
N ILE A 34 14.42 0.71 -0.17
CA ILE A 34 13.77 0.39 1.11
C ILE A 34 13.34 -1.07 1.16
N LEU A 35 12.69 -1.58 0.10
CA LEU A 35 12.27 -2.98 0.04
C LEU A 35 13.47 -3.94 0.11
N ASN A 36 14.59 -3.58 -0.53
CA ASN A 36 15.82 -4.36 -0.46
C ASN A 36 16.50 -4.29 0.91
N PHE A 37 16.46 -3.14 1.57
CA PHE A 37 17.04 -2.96 2.90
C PHE A 37 16.29 -3.80 3.95
N PHE A 38 14.97 -3.77 3.94
CA PHE A 38 14.12 -4.48 4.91
C PHE A 38 13.62 -5.85 4.42
N PHE A 39 14.21 -6.43 3.39
CA PHE A 39 13.68 -7.65 2.74
C PHE A 39 13.38 -8.79 3.72
N ASN A 40 14.23 -9.01 4.70
CA ASN A 40 14.09 -10.09 5.68
C ASN A 40 12.98 -9.83 6.72
N ASP A 41 12.58 -8.57 6.88
CA ASP A 41 11.57 -8.13 7.84
C ASP A 41 10.20 -7.93 7.17
N LEU A 42 10.15 -8.06 5.84
CA LEU A 42 8.95 -7.85 5.03
C LEU A 42 8.37 -9.16 4.52
N ASP A 43 7.07 -9.29 4.62
CA ASP A 43 6.32 -10.21 3.79
C ASP A 43 5.86 -9.48 2.52
N LEU A 44 6.30 -9.96 1.37
CA LEU A 44 6.06 -9.37 0.06
C LEU A 44 5.24 -10.31 -0.81
N TYR A 45 4.21 -9.78 -1.47
CA TYR A 45 3.35 -10.57 -2.35
C TYR A 45 3.04 -9.81 -3.64
N THR A 46 2.92 -10.54 -4.74
CA THR A 46 2.31 -10.06 -5.97
C THR A 46 1.00 -10.77 -6.25
N ILE A 47 0.02 -10.02 -6.70
CA ILE A 47 -1.25 -10.55 -7.20
C ILE A 47 -1.25 -10.38 -8.71
N CYS A 48 -1.29 -11.50 -9.43
CA CYS A 48 -1.20 -11.53 -10.88
C CYS A 48 -2.51 -11.98 -11.52
N LYS A 49 -2.78 -11.48 -12.72
CA LYS A 49 -3.84 -11.94 -13.60
C LYS A 49 -3.28 -12.06 -15.01
N ASN A 50 -3.31 -13.29 -15.58
CA ASN A 50 -2.71 -13.57 -16.88
C ASN A 50 -1.25 -13.06 -16.95
N ASP A 51 -0.44 -13.47 -15.99
CA ASP A 51 0.99 -13.13 -15.80
C ASP A 51 1.32 -11.64 -15.66
N LYS A 52 0.30 -10.78 -15.55
CA LYS A 52 0.48 -9.34 -15.29
C LYS A 52 0.23 -9.04 -13.83
N ILE A 53 1.17 -8.37 -13.19
CA ILE A 53 1.00 -7.89 -11.81
C ILE A 53 -0.15 -6.88 -11.77
N LYS A 54 -1.08 -7.09 -10.86
CA LYS A 54 -2.26 -6.26 -10.61
C LYS A 54 -2.22 -5.56 -9.27
N SER A 55 -1.54 -6.15 -8.30
CA SER A 55 -1.29 -5.54 -7.02
C SER A 55 0.01 -6.06 -6.42
N PHE A 56 0.63 -5.24 -5.59
CA PHE A 56 1.79 -5.58 -4.78
C PHE A 56 1.46 -5.29 -3.32
N VAL A 57 1.77 -6.25 -2.45
CA VAL A 57 1.55 -6.13 -1.01
C VAL A 57 2.90 -6.19 -0.30
N TYR A 58 3.15 -5.26 0.61
CA TYR A 58 4.35 -5.21 1.44
C TYR A 58 3.95 -4.92 2.89
N LEU A 59 4.27 -5.87 3.75
CA LEU A 59 3.87 -5.85 5.16
C LEU A 59 5.11 -6.05 6.03
N PHE A 60 5.33 -5.13 6.95
CA PHE A 60 6.33 -5.35 7.98
C PHE A 60 5.77 -6.34 9.01
N LYS A 61 6.54 -7.37 9.32
CA LYS A 61 6.08 -8.46 10.18
C LYS A 61 6.91 -8.50 11.47
N ASP A 62 6.23 -8.50 12.59
CA ASP A 62 6.86 -8.70 13.88
C ASP A 62 7.02 -10.22 14.23
N LYS A 63 7.71 -10.49 15.33
CA LYS A 63 7.96 -11.86 15.82
C LYS A 63 6.70 -12.61 16.25
N ASN A 64 5.59 -11.90 16.49
CA ASN A 64 4.32 -12.47 16.93
C ASN A 64 3.36 -12.79 15.77
N ASN A 65 3.80 -12.65 14.54
CA ASN A 65 2.98 -12.74 13.33
C ASN A 65 1.92 -11.62 13.24
N PHE A 66 2.28 -10.40 13.65
CA PHE A 66 1.47 -9.21 13.45
C PHE A 66 2.02 -8.44 12.25
N ALA A 67 1.14 -8.01 11.35
CA ALA A 67 1.50 -7.02 10.36
C ALA A 67 1.38 -5.63 11.00
N ILE A 68 2.49 -4.90 11.05
CA ILE A 68 2.60 -3.60 11.69
C ILE A 68 2.91 -2.51 10.66
N SER A 69 2.45 -1.29 10.92
CA SER A 69 2.75 -0.15 10.06
C SER A 69 4.17 0.37 10.25
N GLU A 70 4.68 0.35 11.47
CA GLU A 70 6.04 0.82 11.76
C GLU A 70 7.12 -0.15 11.22
N PRO A 71 8.23 0.36 10.71
CA PRO A 71 8.66 1.77 10.71
C PRO A 71 8.15 2.59 9.49
N PHE A 72 7.21 2.09 8.71
CA PHE A 72 6.72 2.75 7.51
C PHE A 72 5.53 3.66 7.81
N ILE A 73 5.56 4.89 7.28
CA ILE A 73 4.38 5.78 7.34
C ILE A 73 3.26 5.21 6.47
N TYR A 74 3.60 4.62 5.30
CA TYR A 74 2.65 3.93 4.43
C TYR A 74 3.10 2.49 4.22
N SER A 75 2.17 1.56 4.35
CA SER A 75 2.39 0.11 4.16
C SER A 75 1.14 -0.53 3.56
N GLY A 76 1.25 -1.78 3.16
CA GLY A 76 0.12 -2.59 2.74
C GLY A 76 0.04 -2.78 1.24
N ILE A 77 -0.78 -2.01 0.53
CA ILE A 77 -1.19 -2.33 -0.82
C ILE A 77 -0.81 -1.24 -1.81
N VAL A 78 -0.23 -1.65 -2.95
CA VAL A 78 -0.05 -0.83 -4.15
C VAL A 78 -0.80 -1.50 -5.30
N ASN A 79 -1.81 -0.83 -5.84
CA ASN A 79 -2.60 -1.33 -6.96
C ASN A 79 -2.03 -0.87 -8.31
N HIS A 80 -2.38 -1.59 -9.39
CA HIS A 80 -1.95 -1.26 -10.75
C HIS A 80 -2.44 0.13 -11.19
N PRO A 81 -1.70 0.79 -12.10
CA PRO A 81 -2.15 2.07 -12.65
C PRO A 81 -3.41 1.88 -13.49
N LYS A 82 -4.26 2.90 -13.50
CA LYS A 82 -5.43 2.96 -14.37
C LYS A 82 -5.02 3.27 -15.81
N LEU A 83 -4.62 2.26 -16.56
CA LEU A 83 -4.24 2.41 -17.96
C LEU A 83 -5.44 2.14 -18.88
N ASN A 84 -5.90 3.16 -19.65
CA ASN A 84 -6.92 3.03 -20.69
C ASN A 84 -8.22 2.28 -20.27
N MET A 85 -8.57 2.31 -18.99
CA MET A 85 -9.78 1.66 -18.46
C MET A 85 -10.82 2.69 -18.05
N LYS A 86 -12.10 2.35 -18.24
CA LYS A 86 -13.21 3.10 -17.63
C LYS A 86 -13.11 3.03 -16.10
N ASN A 87 -13.46 4.13 -15.42
CA ASN A 87 -13.40 4.20 -13.93
C ASN A 87 -14.13 3.04 -13.26
N SER A 88 -15.35 2.74 -13.69
CA SER A 88 -16.15 1.66 -13.10
C SER A 88 -15.47 0.30 -13.21
N ARG A 89 -14.87 -0.01 -14.36
CA ARG A 89 -14.16 -1.28 -14.56
C ARG A 89 -12.90 -1.36 -13.70
N TYR A 90 -12.12 -0.28 -13.62
CA TYR A 90 -10.93 -0.20 -12.78
C TYR A 90 -11.29 -0.37 -11.30
N ASN A 91 -12.28 0.38 -10.82
CA ASN A 91 -12.69 0.32 -9.42
C ASN A 91 -13.20 -1.08 -9.04
N ASN A 92 -13.98 -1.72 -9.92
CA ASN A 92 -14.45 -3.10 -9.68
C ASN A 92 -13.30 -4.11 -9.68
N GLU A 93 -12.28 -3.92 -10.54
CA GLU A 93 -11.11 -4.81 -10.54
C GLU A 93 -10.29 -4.64 -9.26
N VAL A 94 -10.01 -3.39 -8.86
CA VAL A 94 -9.28 -3.08 -7.62
C VAL A 94 -10.04 -3.56 -6.38
N PHE A 95 -11.36 -3.36 -6.34
CA PHE A 95 -12.20 -3.86 -5.26
C PHE A 95 -12.03 -5.36 -5.07
N LYS A 96 -12.20 -6.16 -6.13
CA LYS A 96 -12.06 -7.62 -6.09
C LYS A 96 -10.65 -8.09 -5.71
N ILE A 97 -9.62 -7.35 -6.14
CA ILE A 97 -8.24 -7.65 -5.76
C ILE A 97 -8.03 -7.40 -4.26
N ASN A 98 -8.58 -6.31 -3.73
CA ASN A 98 -8.45 -5.99 -2.32
C ASN A 98 -9.24 -6.97 -1.43
N GLU A 99 -10.42 -7.43 -1.87
CA GLU A 99 -11.13 -8.54 -1.20
C GLU A 99 -10.25 -9.80 -1.14
N LEU A 100 -9.65 -10.19 -2.26
CA LEU A 100 -8.76 -11.34 -2.32
C LEU A 100 -7.53 -11.19 -1.40
N ILE A 101 -6.94 -9.99 -1.33
CA ILE A 101 -5.83 -9.70 -0.42
C ILE A 101 -6.25 -9.89 1.04
N ILE A 102 -7.43 -9.41 1.40
CA ILE A 102 -7.98 -9.57 2.75
C ILE A 102 -8.17 -11.04 3.08
N ASP A 103 -8.80 -11.78 2.20
CA ASP A 103 -9.16 -13.18 2.43
C ASP A 103 -7.94 -14.10 2.47
N GLU A 104 -6.99 -13.94 1.54
CA GLU A 104 -5.89 -14.90 1.34
C GLU A 104 -4.59 -14.49 2.06
N ILE A 105 -4.34 -13.18 2.22
CA ILE A 105 -3.10 -12.70 2.81
C ILE A 105 -3.35 -12.22 4.23
N PHE A 106 -4.27 -11.28 4.43
CA PHE A 106 -4.47 -10.64 5.73
C PHE A 106 -5.05 -11.61 6.77
N SER A 107 -5.87 -12.58 6.35
CA SER A 107 -6.38 -13.62 7.23
C SER A 107 -5.28 -14.49 7.88
N THR A 108 -4.08 -14.54 7.30
CA THR A 108 -2.95 -15.30 7.85
C THR A 108 -2.30 -14.65 9.06
N TYR A 109 -2.55 -13.36 9.30
CA TYR A 109 -1.99 -12.62 10.43
C TYR A 109 -2.93 -12.64 11.64
N LYS A 110 -2.34 -12.68 12.84
CA LYS A 110 -3.10 -12.57 14.09
C LYS A 110 -3.71 -11.17 14.26
N ASN A 111 -2.96 -10.16 13.87
CA ASN A 111 -3.39 -8.77 13.88
C ASN A 111 -2.76 -8.02 12.70
N ILE A 112 -3.45 -7.02 12.19
CA ILE A 112 -2.98 -6.16 11.10
C ILE A 112 -3.21 -4.71 11.48
N ASN A 113 -2.14 -3.94 11.40
CA ASN A 113 -2.16 -2.48 11.46
C ASN A 113 -1.37 -1.96 10.27
N ILE A 114 -2.05 -1.35 9.30
CA ILE A 114 -1.44 -0.83 8.08
C ILE A 114 -1.94 0.58 7.81
N ASN A 115 -1.09 1.39 7.18
CA ASN A 115 -1.41 2.74 6.76
C ASN A 115 -1.38 2.80 5.23
N LEU A 116 -2.55 2.79 4.62
CA LEU A 116 -2.67 2.84 3.16
C LEU A 116 -2.24 4.21 2.61
N PRO A 117 -1.64 4.27 1.40
CA PRO A 117 -1.15 5.51 0.83
C PRO A 117 -2.30 6.49 0.50
N PRO A 118 -2.02 7.81 0.41
CA PRO A 118 -3.07 8.84 0.21
C PRO A 118 -3.95 8.62 -1.02
N ASN A 119 -3.39 8.00 -2.08
CA ASN A 119 -4.11 7.69 -3.32
C ASN A 119 -4.81 6.32 -3.31
N PHE A 120 -5.09 5.77 -2.13
CA PHE A 120 -5.91 4.57 -1.98
C PHE A 120 -7.38 4.98 -1.88
N PHE A 121 -8.12 4.85 -2.97
CA PHE A 121 -9.44 5.49 -3.12
C PHE A 121 -10.62 4.68 -2.59
N ASP A 122 -10.46 3.37 -2.37
CA ASP A 122 -11.60 2.51 -2.07
C ASP A 122 -11.35 1.60 -0.86
N ALA A 123 -11.80 2.05 0.31
CA ALA A 123 -11.72 1.30 1.56
C ALA A 123 -12.90 0.34 1.79
N ARG A 124 -13.87 0.25 0.87
CA ARG A 124 -15.05 -0.61 1.03
C ARG A 124 -14.72 -2.08 1.27
N PRO A 125 -13.71 -2.71 0.65
CA PRO A 125 -13.35 -4.10 0.96
C PRO A 125 -13.06 -4.32 2.45
N PHE A 126 -12.42 -3.35 3.10
CA PHE A 126 -12.14 -3.42 4.54
C PHE A 126 -13.38 -3.16 5.38
N LEU A 127 -14.19 -2.17 5.02
CA LEU A 127 -15.43 -1.82 5.74
C LEU A 127 -16.48 -2.92 5.65
N TRP A 128 -16.51 -3.67 4.54
CA TRP A 128 -17.50 -4.72 4.31
C TRP A 128 -17.05 -6.10 4.74
N PHE A 129 -15.78 -6.26 5.07
CA PHE A 129 -15.26 -7.53 5.57
C PHE A 129 -16.01 -7.95 6.85
N ASN A 130 -16.68 -9.10 6.79
CA ASN A 130 -17.55 -9.63 7.85
C ASN A 130 -18.62 -8.63 8.34
N TYR A 131 -19.11 -7.75 7.44
CA TYR A 131 -20.19 -6.82 7.76
C TYR A 131 -21.45 -7.61 8.11
N GLY A 132 -22.11 -7.24 9.24
CA GLY A 132 -23.29 -7.96 9.73
C GLY A 132 -23.00 -9.22 10.56
N GLU A 133 -21.74 -9.64 10.68
CA GLU A 133 -21.33 -10.82 11.46
C GLU A 133 -20.70 -10.38 12.80
N ASP A 134 -21.46 -10.40 13.89
CA ASP A 134 -21.03 -9.79 15.16
C ASP A 134 -19.85 -10.51 15.84
N ASN A 135 -19.69 -11.81 15.61
CA ASN A 135 -18.66 -12.64 16.25
C ASN A 135 -17.38 -12.79 15.40
N LYS A 136 -17.29 -12.16 14.23
CA LYS A 136 -16.11 -12.25 13.37
C LYS A 136 -15.24 -11.00 13.48
N LYS A 137 -13.94 -11.18 13.20
CA LYS A 137 -13.00 -10.07 13.12
C LYS A 137 -13.44 -9.07 12.04
N LYS A 138 -13.33 -7.78 12.34
CA LYS A 138 -13.62 -6.68 11.42
C LYS A 138 -12.45 -5.73 11.38
N PHE A 139 -12.30 -5.00 10.29
CA PHE A 139 -11.34 -3.89 10.25
C PHE A 139 -11.95 -2.64 10.87
N LEU A 140 -11.16 -1.95 11.67
CA LEU A 140 -11.41 -0.56 12.04
C LEU A 140 -10.67 0.31 11.00
N VAL A 141 -11.44 1.05 10.21
CA VAL A 141 -10.88 1.98 9.20
C VAL A 141 -10.98 3.39 9.75
N THR A 142 -9.81 4.02 9.95
CA THR A 142 -9.72 5.40 10.43
C THR A 142 -9.17 6.29 9.31
N PRO A 143 -9.92 7.30 8.84
CA PRO A 143 -9.41 8.26 7.88
C PRO A 143 -8.35 9.13 8.53
N CYS A 144 -7.21 9.26 7.83
CA CYS A 144 -6.13 10.18 8.20
C CYS A 144 -5.97 11.24 7.11
N TYR A 145 -5.64 12.44 7.53
CA TYR A 145 -5.40 13.56 6.62
C TYR A 145 -3.90 13.81 6.49
N THR A 146 -3.46 14.12 5.29
CA THR A 146 -2.08 14.52 5.02
C THR A 146 -2.06 15.73 4.12
N SER A 147 -1.02 16.53 4.24
CA SER A 147 -0.76 17.65 3.34
C SER A 147 0.34 17.27 2.36
N ILE A 148 0.16 17.65 1.11
CA ILE A 148 1.15 17.46 0.05
C ILE A 148 1.65 18.82 -0.36
N ILE A 149 2.97 19.02 -0.30
CA ILE A 149 3.64 20.22 -0.81
C ILE A 149 4.29 19.87 -2.14
N ASP A 150 3.88 20.55 -3.21
CA ASP A 150 4.55 20.45 -4.49
C ASP A 150 5.84 21.27 -4.46
N ILE A 151 6.97 20.58 -4.61
CA ILE A 151 8.31 21.17 -4.62
C ILE A 151 8.98 21.12 -6.01
N GLN A 152 8.35 20.55 -7.03
CA GLN A 152 9.01 20.29 -8.32
C GLN A 152 9.33 21.56 -9.11
N SER A 153 8.53 22.62 -8.94
CA SER A 153 8.65 23.89 -9.67
C SER A 153 8.93 25.08 -8.75
N ARG A 154 9.35 24.83 -7.53
CA ARG A 154 9.47 25.87 -6.48
C ARG A 154 10.88 25.91 -5.92
N GLU A 155 11.37 27.13 -5.69
CA GLU A 155 12.60 27.31 -4.94
C GLU A 155 12.40 26.94 -3.46
N PRO A 156 13.43 26.38 -2.78
CA PRO A 156 13.32 25.96 -1.38
C PRO A 156 12.84 27.08 -0.45
N ILE A 157 13.22 28.34 -0.75
CA ILE A 157 12.81 29.49 0.05
C ILE A 157 11.30 29.77 -0.04
N ASP A 158 10.68 29.55 -1.20
CA ASP A 158 9.26 29.74 -1.40
C ASP A 158 8.46 28.69 -0.63
N VAL A 159 8.94 27.42 -0.66
CA VAL A 159 8.36 26.34 0.14
C VAL A 159 8.47 26.65 1.63
N PHE A 160 9.64 27.12 2.07
CA PHE A 160 9.86 27.48 3.47
C PHE A 160 8.98 28.64 3.92
N ASN A 161 8.75 29.64 3.07
CA ASN A 161 7.88 30.78 3.38
C ASN A 161 6.41 30.41 3.50
N ASP A 162 5.96 29.34 2.85
CA ASP A 162 4.59 28.84 2.96
C ASP A 162 4.36 27.98 4.22
N ILE A 163 5.43 27.57 4.90
CA ILE A 163 5.29 26.83 6.15
C ILE A 163 4.91 27.80 7.27
N ASP A 164 3.88 27.45 8.03
CA ASP A 164 3.41 28.21 9.17
C ASP A 164 4.55 28.51 10.16
N ASP A 165 4.61 29.75 10.67
CA ASP A 165 5.66 30.22 11.58
C ASP A 165 5.82 29.36 12.84
N VAL A 166 4.75 28.74 13.32
CA VAL A 166 4.79 27.81 14.45
C VAL A 166 5.57 26.55 14.11
N LYS A 167 5.44 26.05 12.88
CA LYS A 167 6.12 24.84 12.40
C LYS A 167 7.54 25.07 11.91
N ARG A 168 7.94 26.34 11.71
CA ARG A 168 9.33 26.68 11.34
C ARG A 168 10.31 26.62 12.50
N ARG A 169 9.80 26.55 13.73
CA ARG A 169 10.62 26.63 14.97
C ARG A 169 10.91 25.27 15.59
N ASP A 170 10.24 24.23 15.11
CA ASP A 170 10.44 22.84 15.53
C ASP A 170 11.42 22.14 14.57
#